data_1fe54b6f09c34c4298d53f4835f2c720
#
_entry.id   1fe54b6f09c34c4298d53f4835f2c720
#
_cell.length_a   1.000
_cell.length_b   1.000
_cell.length_c   1.000
_cell.angle_alpha   90.00
_cell.angle_beta   90.00
_cell.angle_gamma   90.00
#
_symmetry.space_group_name_H-M   'P 1'
#
loop_
_entity.id
_entity.type
_entity.pdbx_description
1 polymer ?
#
loop_
_entity_poly.entity_id
_entity_poly.type
_entity_poly.pdbx_seq_one_letter_code
_entity_poly.pdbx_strand_id
1 'polypeptide(L)'
;MNILIQLSHPAHFHLYKNAIRNYQEDGHMVFVLIKTKDILENLLQNAGIEYFNILPVAHRGSKLEILWDMIVRDWRIMRFCRKHAIDILSGSTPEVAQVAWLLGLKSINTTEDDATVIGAVIKAMQPFVKCIL
;
A
#
# COMPACT_ATOMS: atom_id res chain seq x y z
N MET A 1 -6.34 -4.36 -16.34
CA MET A 1 -5.60 -4.89 -15.17
C MET A 1 -6.23 -4.35 -13.90
N ASN A 2 -6.12 -5.11 -12.81
CA ASN A 2 -6.58 -4.70 -11.49
C ASN A 2 -5.36 -4.26 -10.68
N ILE A 3 -5.34 -2.98 -10.31
CA ILE A 3 -4.22 -2.33 -9.64
C ILE A 3 -4.63 -1.98 -8.22
N LEU A 4 -3.83 -2.39 -7.24
CA LEU A 4 -4.01 -2.02 -5.84
C LEU A 4 -2.95 -1.00 -5.43
N ILE A 5 -3.40 0.14 -4.91
CA ILE A 5 -2.52 1.21 -4.41
C ILE A 5 -2.77 1.38 -2.92
N GLN A 6 -1.71 1.23 -2.13
CA GLN A 6 -1.78 1.45 -0.68
C GLN A 6 -1.23 2.82 -0.31
N LEU A 7 -2.05 3.61 0.36
CA LEU A 7 -1.71 4.93 0.86
C LEU A 7 -1.68 4.90 2.39
N SER A 8 -0.60 5.35 2.99
CA SER A 8 -0.43 5.38 4.45
C SER A 8 -0.20 6.79 5.01
N HIS A 9 0.00 7.77 4.14
CA HIS A 9 0.26 9.17 4.51
C HIS A 9 -0.37 10.13 3.51
N PRO A 10 -0.79 11.35 3.91
CA PRO A 10 -1.35 12.35 2.98
C PRO A 10 -0.44 12.70 1.79
N ALA A 11 0.88 12.69 1.97
CA ALA A 11 1.83 12.90 0.87
C ALA A 11 1.68 11.87 -0.25
N HIS A 12 1.38 10.60 0.10
CA HIS A 12 1.12 9.55 -0.90
C HIS A 12 -0.10 9.87 -1.77
N PHE A 13 -1.11 10.55 -1.22
CA PHE A 13 -2.25 11.00 -2.02
C PHE A 13 -1.79 11.94 -3.15
N HIS A 14 -0.95 12.93 -2.84
CA HIS A 14 -0.45 13.87 -3.84
C HIS A 14 0.42 13.19 -4.90
N LEU A 15 1.18 12.17 -4.52
CA LEU A 15 1.99 11.38 -5.44
C LEU A 15 1.12 10.54 -6.39
N TYR A 16 0.10 9.87 -5.85
CA TYR A 16 -0.67 8.88 -6.60
C TYR A 16 -1.95 9.38 -7.25
N LYS A 17 -2.52 10.54 -6.85
CA LYS A 17 -3.83 11.01 -7.33
C LYS A 17 -3.95 11.09 -8.86
N ASN A 18 -2.90 11.55 -9.53
CA ASN A 18 -2.89 11.66 -10.99
C ASN A 18 -2.73 10.29 -11.64
N ALA A 19 -1.86 9.44 -11.08
CA ALA A 19 -1.68 8.06 -11.56
C ALA A 19 -2.98 7.25 -11.44
N ILE A 20 -3.71 7.39 -10.32
CA ILE A 20 -5.01 6.73 -10.12
C ILE A 20 -5.97 7.13 -11.23
N ARG A 21 -6.11 8.43 -11.52
CA ARG A 21 -6.99 8.93 -12.58
C ARG A 21 -6.59 8.41 -13.95
N ASN A 22 -5.30 8.53 -14.29
CA ASN A 22 -4.80 8.06 -15.58
C ASN A 22 -5.06 6.57 -15.79
N TYR A 23 -4.80 5.74 -14.78
CA TYR A 23 -5.09 4.31 -14.87
C TYR A 23 -6.58 4.01 -15.03
N GLN A 24 -7.45 4.78 -14.38
CA GLN A 24 -8.90 4.64 -14.53
C GLN A 24 -9.37 5.07 -15.93
N GLU A 25 -8.81 6.15 -16.46
CA GLU A 25 -9.07 6.64 -17.84
C GLU A 25 -8.60 5.63 -18.90
N ASP A 26 -7.49 4.94 -18.63
CA ASP A 26 -6.97 3.85 -19.46
C ASP A 26 -7.78 2.54 -19.35
N GLY A 27 -8.86 2.53 -18.55
CA GLY A 27 -9.76 1.39 -18.40
C GLY A 27 -9.27 0.34 -17.40
N HIS A 28 -8.32 0.66 -16.54
CA HIS A 28 -7.89 -0.21 -15.44
C HIS A 28 -8.80 -0.07 -14.22
N MET A 29 -8.99 -1.17 -13.51
CA MET A 29 -9.66 -1.12 -12.19
C MET A 29 -8.62 -0.77 -11.12
N VAL A 30 -8.82 0.36 -10.45
CA VAL A 30 -7.91 0.83 -9.40
C VAL A 30 -8.59 0.74 -8.05
N PHE A 31 -7.97 0.02 -7.14
CA PHE A 31 -8.39 -0.13 -5.75
C PHE A 31 -7.42 0.65 -4.87
N VAL A 32 -7.95 1.47 -3.99
CA VAL A 32 -7.13 2.24 -3.04
C VAL A 32 -7.35 1.70 -1.64
N LEU A 33 -6.29 1.21 -1.01
CA LEU A 33 -6.29 0.87 0.41
C LEU A 33 -5.66 1.98 1.22
N ILE A 34 -6.28 2.30 2.33
CA ILE A 34 -5.73 3.27 3.27
C ILE A 34 -5.49 2.65 4.64
N LYS A 35 -4.48 3.18 5.30
CA LYS A 35 -4.29 3.01 6.74
C LYS A 35 -4.83 4.27 7.41
N THR A 36 -5.80 4.10 8.28
CA THR A 36 -6.61 5.15 8.91
C THR A 36 -5.86 6.43 9.24
N LYS A 37 -6.29 7.55 8.64
CA LYS A 37 -6.00 8.91 9.11
C LYS A 37 -7.02 9.86 8.51
N ASP A 38 -7.70 10.61 9.33
CA ASP A 38 -8.78 11.53 8.98
C ASP A 38 -8.48 12.46 7.80
N ILE A 39 -7.25 12.99 7.73
CA ILE A 39 -6.83 13.88 6.65
C ILE A 39 -6.78 13.14 5.30
N LEU A 40 -6.27 11.93 5.26
CA LEU A 40 -6.16 11.16 4.03
C LEU A 40 -7.54 10.77 3.48
N GLU A 41 -8.47 10.41 4.35
CA GLU A 41 -9.85 10.11 3.98
C GLU A 41 -10.53 11.33 3.36
N ASN A 42 -10.40 12.50 3.99
CA ASN A 42 -10.96 13.75 3.47
C ASN A 42 -10.39 14.11 2.08
N LEU A 43 -9.08 13.90 1.88
CA LEU A 43 -8.45 14.15 0.58
C LEU A 43 -9.00 13.24 -0.52
N LEU A 44 -9.18 11.95 -0.23
CA LEU A 44 -9.73 10.98 -1.16
C LEU A 44 -11.20 11.26 -1.48
N GLN A 45 -12.01 11.56 -0.46
CA GLN A 45 -13.42 11.93 -0.62
C GLN A 45 -13.57 13.20 -1.47
N ASN A 46 -12.80 14.25 -1.20
CA ASN A 46 -12.83 15.49 -1.97
C ASN A 46 -12.37 15.29 -3.43
N ALA A 47 -11.52 14.29 -3.69
CA ALA A 47 -11.08 13.95 -5.03
C ALA A 47 -12.03 12.99 -5.75
N GLY A 48 -13.08 12.49 -5.09
CA GLY A 48 -14.00 11.48 -5.64
C GLY A 48 -13.35 10.12 -5.87
N ILE A 49 -12.31 9.78 -5.11
CA ILE A 49 -11.60 8.50 -5.22
C ILE A 49 -12.17 7.53 -4.17
N GLU A 50 -12.71 6.40 -4.63
CA GLU A 50 -13.15 5.33 -3.74
C GLU A 50 -11.95 4.67 -3.04
N TYR A 51 -12.10 4.36 -1.76
CA TYR A 51 -11.07 3.72 -0.96
C TYR A 51 -11.64 2.68 0.01
N PHE A 52 -10.77 1.78 0.44
CA PHE A 52 -11.09 0.75 1.43
C PHE A 52 -10.17 0.91 2.64
N ASN A 53 -10.78 1.01 3.82
CA ASN A 53 -10.06 1.07 5.08
C ASN A 53 -10.14 -0.29 5.78
N ILE A 54 -9.24 -1.20 5.42
CA ILE A 54 -9.21 -2.56 5.97
C ILE A 54 -8.04 -2.81 6.92
N LEU A 55 -7.17 -1.82 7.07
CA LEU A 55 -5.96 -1.96 7.87
C LEU A 55 -6.22 -1.47 9.30
N PRO A 56 -5.96 -2.29 10.32
CA PRO A 56 -6.11 -1.86 11.70
C PRO A 56 -5.09 -0.78 12.04
N VAL A 57 -5.47 0.13 12.94
CA VAL A 57 -4.51 1.07 13.55
C VAL A 57 -3.47 0.25 14.30
N ALA A 58 -2.18 0.54 14.08
CA ALA A 58 -1.12 -0.13 14.80
C ALA A 58 -1.22 0.15 16.30
N HIS A 59 -1.27 -0.88 17.11
CA HIS A 59 -1.19 -0.73 18.55
C HIS A 59 0.24 -0.33 18.95
N ARG A 60 0.35 0.55 19.93
CA ARG A 60 1.63 0.85 20.59
C ARG A 60 1.80 -0.15 21.73
N GLY A 61 2.26 -1.33 21.40
CA GLY A 61 2.41 -2.41 22.35
C GLY A 61 3.80 -3.04 22.35
N SER A 62 3.89 -4.25 22.87
CA SER A 62 5.11 -5.05 22.87
C SER A 62 5.56 -5.41 21.45
N LYS A 63 6.83 -5.83 21.29
CA LYS A 63 7.36 -6.27 19.99
C LYS A 63 6.52 -7.41 19.38
N LEU A 64 5.94 -8.28 20.21
CA LEU A 64 5.07 -9.37 19.78
C LEU A 64 3.74 -8.87 19.21
N GLU A 65 3.14 -7.84 19.80
CA GLU A 65 1.91 -7.22 19.31
C GLU A 65 2.14 -6.53 17.96
N ILE A 66 3.28 -5.84 17.80
CA ILE A 66 3.66 -5.21 16.53
C ILE A 66 3.81 -6.27 15.43
N LEU A 67 4.48 -7.39 15.74
CA LEU A 67 4.64 -8.49 14.78
C LEU A 67 3.29 -9.12 14.41
N TRP A 68 2.41 -9.30 15.38
CA TRP A 68 1.06 -9.81 15.14
C TRP A 68 0.24 -8.87 14.25
N ASP A 69 0.29 -7.58 14.52
CA ASP A 69 -0.38 -6.56 13.69
C ASP A 69 0.14 -6.56 12.25
N MET A 70 1.44 -6.79 12.05
CA MET A 70 2.02 -6.93 10.69
C MET A 70 1.42 -8.16 9.98
N ILE A 71 1.40 -9.31 10.64
CA ILE A 71 0.85 -10.54 10.06
C ILE A 71 -0.64 -10.38 9.71
N VAL A 72 -1.41 -9.76 10.59
CA VAL A 72 -2.84 -9.50 10.36
C VAL A 72 -3.05 -8.56 9.17
N ARG A 73 -2.23 -7.53 9.04
CA ARG A 73 -2.29 -6.60 7.91
C ARG A 73 -1.95 -7.29 6.60
N ASP A 74 -0.87 -8.04 6.56
CA ASP A 74 -0.46 -8.80 5.38
C ASP A 74 -1.56 -9.78 4.95
N TRP A 75 -2.14 -10.49 5.91
CA TRP A 75 -3.24 -11.42 5.64
C TRP A 75 -4.49 -10.72 5.06
N ARG A 76 -4.85 -9.55 5.59
CA ARG A 76 -5.99 -8.76 5.08
C ARG A 76 -5.73 -8.26 3.66
N ILE A 77 -4.55 -7.73 3.38
CA ILE A 77 -4.16 -7.30 2.04
C ILE A 77 -4.16 -8.50 1.08
N MET A 78 -3.59 -9.62 1.49
CA MET A 78 -3.55 -10.86 0.71
C MET A 78 -4.95 -11.36 0.34
N ARG A 79 -5.86 -11.38 1.33
CA ARG A 79 -7.26 -11.74 1.11
C ARG A 79 -7.96 -10.77 0.16
N PHE A 80 -7.71 -9.48 0.29
CA PHE A 80 -8.24 -8.45 -0.61
C PHE A 80 -7.73 -8.66 -2.05
N CYS A 81 -6.43 -8.89 -2.22
CA CYS A 81 -5.82 -9.14 -3.52
C CYS A 81 -6.45 -10.36 -4.22
N ARG A 82 -6.65 -11.44 -3.50
CA ARG A 82 -7.29 -12.65 -4.05
C ARG A 82 -8.75 -12.41 -4.42
N LYS A 83 -9.50 -11.72 -3.56
CA LYS A 83 -10.92 -11.42 -3.79
C LYS A 83 -11.14 -10.57 -5.04
N HIS A 84 -10.27 -9.61 -5.29
CA HIS A 84 -10.38 -8.66 -6.41
C HIS A 84 -9.48 -8.97 -7.59
N ALA A 85 -8.84 -10.15 -7.60
CA ALA A 85 -7.94 -10.60 -8.67
C ALA A 85 -6.90 -9.52 -9.04
N ILE A 86 -6.18 -9.02 -8.05
CA ILE A 86 -5.19 -7.95 -8.23
C ILE A 86 -3.99 -8.47 -9.02
N ASP A 87 -3.55 -7.69 -10.02
CA ASP A 87 -2.40 -8.00 -10.88
C ASP A 87 -1.12 -7.28 -10.41
N ILE A 88 -1.29 -6.05 -9.91
CA ILE A 88 -0.17 -5.17 -9.52
C ILE A 88 -0.47 -4.52 -8.17
N LEU A 89 0.52 -4.53 -7.26
CA LEU A 89 0.50 -3.77 -6.02
C LEU A 89 1.45 -2.58 -6.11
N SER A 90 1.00 -1.42 -5.61
CA SER A 90 1.85 -0.23 -5.48
C SER A 90 1.67 0.43 -4.12
N GLY A 91 2.74 1.02 -3.59
CA GLY A 91 2.70 1.72 -2.31
C GLY A 91 4.09 1.92 -1.72
N SER A 92 4.16 2.54 -0.56
CA SER A 92 5.43 2.90 0.10
C SER A 92 5.72 2.06 1.35
N THR A 93 4.97 1.00 1.59
CA THR A 93 5.09 0.21 2.81
C THR A 93 5.68 -1.18 2.56
N PRO A 94 6.38 -1.77 3.54
CA PRO A 94 6.93 -3.12 3.41
C PRO A 94 5.85 -4.19 3.13
N GLU A 95 4.65 -4.01 3.65
CA GLU A 95 3.54 -4.95 3.47
C GLU A 95 3.19 -5.15 1.99
N VAL A 96 3.28 -4.09 1.18
CA VAL A 96 3.05 -4.17 -0.28
C VAL A 96 4.04 -5.13 -0.94
N ALA A 97 5.33 -4.99 -0.62
CA ALA A 97 6.38 -5.84 -1.17
C ALA A 97 6.23 -7.30 -0.72
N GLN A 98 5.98 -7.51 0.57
CA GLN A 98 5.86 -8.84 1.18
C GLN A 98 4.67 -9.59 0.61
N VAL A 99 3.50 -8.96 0.55
CA VAL A 99 2.28 -9.57 -0.01
C VAL A 99 2.42 -9.85 -1.50
N ALA A 100 2.99 -8.93 -2.27
CA ALA A 100 3.23 -9.14 -3.69
C ALA A 100 4.14 -10.35 -3.92
N TRP A 101 5.21 -10.48 -3.15
CA TRP A 101 6.11 -11.62 -3.21
C TRP A 101 5.41 -12.93 -2.86
N LEU A 102 4.65 -12.96 -1.76
CA LEU A 102 3.89 -14.15 -1.33
C LEU A 102 2.86 -14.61 -2.35
N LEU A 103 2.25 -13.69 -3.08
CA LEU A 103 1.24 -13.97 -4.09
C LEU A 103 1.80 -14.11 -5.52
N GLY A 104 3.10 -13.89 -5.72
CA GLY A 104 3.73 -13.88 -7.03
C GLY A 104 3.30 -12.71 -7.93
N LEU A 105 2.80 -11.62 -7.34
CA LEU A 105 2.33 -10.44 -8.06
C LEU A 105 3.49 -9.47 -8.35
N LYS A 106 3.25 -8.58 -9.30
CA LYS A 106 4.17 -7.45 -9.55
C LYS A 106 3.98 -6.39 -8.47
N SER A 107 5.08 -5.81 -7.97
CA SER A 107 5.03 -4.69 -7.05
C SER A 107 5.86 -3.51 -7.54
N ILE A 108 5.33 -2.31 -7.29
CA ILE A 108 6.03 -1.05 -7.49
C ILE A 108 6.07 -0.36 -6.12
N ASN A 109 7.24 -0.28 -5.54
CA ASN A 109 7.43 0.39 -4.25
C ASN A 109 8.08 1.75 -4.47
N THR A 110 7.43 2.78 -3.94
CA THR A 110 7.94 4.16 -3.95
C THR A 110 8.46 4.53 -2.58
N THR A 111 9.56 5.24 -2.53
CA THR A 111 10.11 5.80 -1.29
C THR A 111 10.15 7.33 -1.42
N GLU A 112 9.64 8.02 -0.40
CA GLU A 112 9.65 9.48 -0.36
C GLU A 112 10.90 10.04 0.32
N ASP A 113 11.51 9.23 1.19
CA ASP A 113 12.67 9.61 1.99
C ASP A 113 13.98 9.03 1.46
N ASP A 114 15.08 9.69 1.79
CA ASP A 114 16.43 9.21 1.47
C ASP A 114 16.65 7.82 2.12
N ALA A 115 17.26 6.93 1.36
CA ALA A 115 17.62 5.59 1.79
C ALA A 115 18.48 5.57 3.07
N THR A 116 19.21 6.64 3.35
CA THR A 116 20.00 6.81 4.58
C THR A 116 19.12 6.99 5.81
N VAL A 117 17.94 7.60 5.65
CA VAL A 117 17.00 7.89 6.75
C VAL A 117 16.13 6.68 7.07
N ILE A 118 15.67 5.97 6.04
CA ILE A 118 14.76 4.83 6.19
C ILE A 118 15.43 3.48 5.87
N GLY A 119 16.73 3.40 6.03
CA GLY A 119 17.54 2.23 5.66
C GLY A 119 17.05 0.90 6.23
N ALA A 120 16.45 0.89 7.43
CA ALA A 120 15.86 -0.32 8.00
C ALA A 120 14.62 -0.79 7.24
N VAL A 121 13.78 0.15 6.78
CA VAL A 121 12.58 -0.15 5.98
C VAL A 121 12.97 -0.67 4.60
N ILE A 122 13.93 -0.02 3.95
CA ILE A 122 14.44 -0.45 2.64
C ILE A 122 15.06 -1.84 2.74
N LYS A 123 15.87 -2.12 3.76
CA LYS A 123 16.45 -3.45 3.99
C LYS A 123 15.38 -4.53 4.20
N ALA A 124 14.29 -4.19 4.89
CA ALA A 124 13.16 -5.11 5.08
C ALA A 124 12.39 -5.37 3.77
N MET A 125 12.37 -4.41 2.84
CA MET A 125 11.69 -4.52 1.56
C MET A 125 12.56 -5.19 0.47
N GLN A 126 13.87 -4.95 0.45
CA GLN A 126 14.78 -5.39 -0.60
C GLN A 126 14.64 -6.85 -1.03
N PRO A 127 14.49 -7.85 -0.11
CA PRO A 127 14.37 -9.24 -0.52
C PRO A 127 13.11 -9.55 -1.34
N PHE A 128 12.11 -8.69 -1.27
CA PHE A 128 10.77 -8.93 -1.81
C PHE A 128 10.42 -8.05 -3.02
N VAL A 129 11.19 -6.99 -3.27
CA VAL A 129 10.86 -5.98 -4.28
C VAL A 129 11.54 -6.26 -5.60
N LYS A 130 10.76 -6.21 -6.68
CA LYS A 130 11.29 -6.27 -8.06
C LYS A 130 11.65 -4.91 -8.65
N CYS A 131 11.03 -3.83 -8.14
CA CYS A 131 11.28 -2.47 -8.59
C CYS A 131 11.04 -1.48 -7.43
N ILE A 132 12.03 -0.63 -7.15
CA ILE A 132 11.94 0.52 -6.24
C ILE A 132 12.11 1.79 -7.07
N LEU A 133 11.19 2.71 -6.94
CA LEU A 133 11.21 4.02 -7.56
C LEU A 133 11.39 5.11 -6.50
#